data_cc34f3a7b81bc4987a5c85bff36714cc
#
_entry.id   cc34f3a7b81bc4987a5c85bff36714cc
#
_cell.length_a   1.000
_cell.length_b   1.000
_cell.length_c   1.000
_cell.angle_alpha   90.00
_cell.angle_beta   90.00
_cell.angle_gamma   90.00
#
_symmetry.space_group_name_H-M   'P 1'
#
loop_
_entity.id
_entity.type
_entity.pdbx_description
1 polymer ?
#
loop_
_entity_poly.entity_id
_entity_poly.type
_entity_poly.pdbx_seq_one_letter_code
_entity_poly.pdbx_strand_id
1 'polypeptide(L)'
;MRYDTPIFFRAVTPGDYDESTGNYEDDSIIETMVMASVMDTQTETMKLVYGDIRQGSLTLTIQNHYDQTFDNIRIGDKVYRVDRTRRLRVKQSFIVSEVQ
;
A
#
# COMPACT_ATOMS: atom_id res chain seq x y z
N MET A 1 7.60 -8.63 -17.13
CA MET A 1 6.94 -8.26 -15.86
C MET A 1 5.54 -8.84 -15.85
N ARG A 2 5.17 -9.51 -14.79
CA ARG A 2 3.85 -10.13 -14.67
C ARG A 2 3.01 -9.40 -13.64
N TYR A 3 1.77 -9.09 -13.99
CA TYR A 3 0.79 -8.45 -13.10
C TYR A 3 -0.17 -9.52 -12.60
N ASP A 4 0.35 -10.45 -11.81
CA ASP A 4 -0.36 -11.65 -11.38
C ASP A 4 -0.60 -11.75 -9.88
N THR A 5 -0.20 -10.74 -9.13
CA THR A 5 -0.37 -10.70 -7.67
C THR A 5 -1.46 -9.71 -7.30
N PRO A 6 -2.56 -10.15 -6.68
CA PRO A 6 -3.57 -9.20 -6.21
C PRO A 6 -3.05 -8.43 -4.99
N ILE A 7 -3.14 -7.11 -5.07
CA ILE A 7 -2.89 -6.22 -3.93
C ILE A 7 -4.16 -5.46 -3.62
N PHE A 8 -4.30 -5.04 -2.37
CA PHE A 8 -5.50 -4.33 -1.91
C PHE A 8 -5.10 -2.98 -1.34
N PHE A 9 -5.58 -1.92 -1.98
CA PHE A 9 -5.45 -0.57 -1.44
C PHE A 9 -6.51 -0.40 -0.35
N ARG A 10 -6.07 -0.12 0.87
CA ARG A 10 -6.94 0.00 2.03
C ARG A 10 -7.13 1.46 2.42
N ALA A 11 -8.39 1.88 2.44
CA ALA A 11 -8.76 3.18 2.97
C ALA A 11 -9.52 2.94 4.28
N VAL A 12 -9.01 3.50 5.37
CA VAL A 12 -9.62 3.38 6.70
C VAL A 12 -10.37 4.66 7.00
N THR A 13 -11.68 4.55 7.21
CA THR A 13 -12.50 5.68 7.62
C THR A 13 -12.82 5.51 9.11
N PRO A 14 -12.40 6.45 9.99
CA PRO A 14 -12.73 6.37 11.40
C PRO A 14 -14.24 6.38 11.60
N GLY A 15 -14.72 5.60 12.56
CA GLY A 15 -16.13 5.58 12.93
C GLY A 15 -16.55 6.90 13.56
N ASP A 16 -17.82 7.27 13.37
CA ASP A 16 -18.38 8.48 13.94
C ASP A 16 -18.74 8.26 15.41
N TYR A 17 -18.72 9.34 16.18
CA TYR A 17 -19.18 9.33 17.57
C TYR A 17 -20.71 9.30 17.60
N ASP A 18 -21.25 8.32 18.32
CA ASP A 18 -22.70 8.21 18.51
C ASP A 18 -23.09 8.84 19.87
N GLU A 19 -23.73 9.99 19.78
CA GLU A 19 -24.15 10.74 20.99
C GLU A 19 -25.21 9.99 21.80
N SER A 20 -26.03 9.14 21.16
CA SER A 20 -27.10 8.42 21.86
C SER A 20 -26.57 7.30 22.75
N THR A 21 -25.45 6.68 22.39
CA THR A 21 -24.84 5.60 23.18
C THR A 21 -23.58 6.05 23.91
N GLY A 22 -23.01 7.19 23.55
CA GLY A 22 -21.75 7.68 24.08
C GLY A 22 -20.52 6.94 23.59
N ASN A 23 -20.65 6.14 22.55
CA ASN A 23 -19.58 5.33 21.97
C ASN A 23 -19.27 5.75 20.54
N TYR A 24 -18.04 5.42 20.10
CA TYR A 24 -17.67 5.57 18.70
C TYR A 24 -18.11 4.33 17.91
N GLU A 25 -18.55 4.53 16.69
CA GLU A 25 -18.79 3.45 15.77
C GLU A 25 -17.45 2.83 15.34
N ASP A 26 -17.48 1.55 14.91
CA ASP A 26 -16.30 0.88 14.42
C ASP A 26 -15.78 1.55 13.13
N ASP A 27 -14.46 1.51 12.95
CA ASP A 27 -13.84 2.00 11.73
C ASP A 27 -14.31 1.20 10.53
N SER A 28 -14.50 1.88 9.40
CA SER A 28 -14.83 1.23 8.13
C SER A 28 -13.56 1.09 7.29
N ILE A 29 -13.33 -0.11 6.76
CA ILE A 29 -12.20 -0.38 5.88
C ILE A 29 -12.75 -0.71 4.50
N ILE A 30 -12.31 0.04 3.50
CA ILE A 30 -12.63 -0.22 2.10
C ILE A 30 -11.36 -0.72 1.42
N GLU A 31 -11.44 -1.90 0.80
CA GLU A 31 -10.32 -2.48 0.06
C GLU A 31 -10.64 -2.50 -1.43
N THR A 32 -9.71 -2.02 -2.23
CA THR A 32 -9.80 -2.04 -3.69
C THR A 32 -8.71 -2.94 -4.25
N MET A 33 -9.08 -4.01 -4.93
CA MET A 33 -8.13 -4.95 -5.51
C MET A 33 -7.58 -4.43 -6.83
N VAL A 34 -6.26 -4.49 -6.98
CA VAL A 34 -5.58 -4.21 -8.24
C VAL A 34 -4.52 -5.29 -8.45
N MET A 35 -4.40 -5.78 -9.68
CA MET A 35 -3.35 -6.75 -10.02
C MET A 35 -2.04 -6.01 -10.19
N ALA A 36 -0.99 -6.52 -9.57
CA ALA A 36 0.33 -5.88 -9.56
C ALA A 36 1.45 -6.87 -9.83
N SER A 37 2.58 -6.34 -10.25
CA SER A 37 3.85 -7.05 -10.23
C SER A 37 4.54 -6.77 -8.91
N VAL A 38 4.92 -7.80 -8.19
CA VAL A 38 5.54 -7.70 -6.87
C VAL A 38 6.96 -8.24 -6.96
N MET A 39 7.93 -7.43 -6.56
CA MET A 39 9.34 -7.79 -6.57
C MET A 39 10.00 -7.30 -5.28
N ASP A 40 11.07 -7.99 -4.87
CA ASP A 40 11.91 -7.46 -3.79
C ASP A 40 12.56 -6.14 -4.24
N THR A 41 12.64 -5.19 -3.32
CA THR A 41 13.29 -3.92 -3.61
C THR A 41 14.80 -4.14 -3.76
N GLN A 42 15.37 -3.62 -4.84
CA GLN A 42 16.80 -3.74 -5.10
C GLN A 42 17.60 -2.93 -4.07
N THR A 43 18.80 -3.41 -3.76
CA THR A 43 19.67 -2.79 -2.76
C THR A 43 19.98 -1.33 -3.05
N GLU A 44 20.24 -0.99 -4.32
CA GLU A 44 20.50 0.39 -4.72
C GLU A 44 19.30 1.29 -4.48
N THR A 45 18.11 0.79 -4.79
CA THR A 45 16.87 1.53 -4.55
C THR A 45 16.62 1.72 -3.05
N MET A 46 16.90 0.70 -2.23
CA MET A 46 16.78 0.80 -0.78
C MET A 46 17.67 1.92 -0.22
N LYS A 47 18.91 2.03 -0.70
CA LYS A 47 19.83 3.07 -0.26
C LYS A 47 19.34 4.46 -0.63
N LEU A 48 18.72 4.60 -1.80
CA LEU A 48 18.15 5.89 -2.23
C LEU A 48 16.92 6.30 -1.42
N VAL A 49 16.09 5.35 -1.04
CA VAL A 49 14.82 5.62 -0.33
C VAL A 49 15.02 5.69 1.18
N TYR A 50 15.78 4.76 1.74
CA TYR A 50 15.92 4.60 3.20
C TYR A 50 17.28 5.04 3.72
N GLY A 51 18.26 5.27 2.84
CA GLY A 51 19.65 5.49 3.24
C GLY A 51 20.39 4.23 3.67
N ASP A 52 19.71 3.10 3.79
CA ASP A 52 20.26 1.82 4.20
C ASP A 52 19.40 0.67 3.65
N ILE A 53 19.87 -0.56 3.86
CA ILE A 53 19.13 -1.77 3.47
C ILE A 53 18.04 -2.04 4.50
N ARG A 54 16.79 -2.22 4.03
CA ARG A 54 15.65 -2.51 4.88
C ARG A 54 15.01 -3.82 4.49
N GLN A 55 14.91 -4.75 5.43
CA GLN A 55 14.27 -6.04 5.19
C GLN A 55 12.76 -5.87 5.06
N GLY A 56 12.13 -6.73 4.25
CA GLY A 56 10.68 -6.70 4.04
C GLY A 56 10.20 -5.60 3.12
N SER A 57 11.10 -4.90 2.42
CA SER A 57 10.72 -3.92 1.41
C SER A 57 10.40 -4.61 0.09
N LEU A 58 9.26 -4.22 -0.49
CA LEU A 58 8.82 -4.71 -1.80
C LEU A 58 8.62 -3.55 -2.75
N THR A 59 8.81 -3.81 -4.03
CA THR A 59 8.47 -2.89 -5.11
C THR A 59 7.25 -3.43 -5.83
N LEU A 60 6.17 -2.67 -5.82
CA LEU A 60 4.92 -3.00 -6.47
C LEU A 60 4.75 -2.13 -7.70
N THR A 61 4.36 -2.73 -8.82
CA THR A 61 4.06 -1.98 -10.04
C THR A 61 2.67 -2.35 -10.53
N ILE A 62 1.86 -1.34 -10.82
CA ILE A 62 0.53 -1.50 -11.39
C ILE A 62 0.49 -0.92 -12.79
N GLN A 63 -0.43 -1.42 -13.62
CA GLN A 63 -0.50 -1.07 -15.05
C GLN A 63 -1.04 0.34 -15.30
N ASN A 64 -1.86 0.86 -14.37
CA ASN A 64 -2.46 2.19 -14.48
C ASN A 64 -2.22 2.95 -13.17
N HIS A 65 -2.38 4.28 -13.23
CA HIS A 65 -2.29 5.09 -12.02
C HIS A 65 -3.46 4.84 -11.10
N TYR A 66 -3.19 4.79 -9.80
CA TYR A 66 -4.19 4.69 -8.76
C TYR A 66 -4.38 6.08 -8.15
N ASP A 67 -5.53 6.69 -8.41
CA ASP A 67 -5.79 8.10 -8.08
C ASP A 67 -6.61 8.30 -6.80
N GLN A 68 -7.08 7.21 -6.19
CA GLN A 68 -7.86 7.30 -4.95
C GLN A 68 -6.92 7.36 -3.74
N THR A 69 -7.40 7.98 -2.66
CA THR A 69 -6.65 8.01 -1.41
C THR A 69 -6.72 6.66 -0.71
N PHE A 70 -5.63 6.28 -0.06
CA PHE A 70 -5.54 5.06 0.72
C PHE A 70 -4.53 5.24 1.85
N ASP A 71 -4.63 4.38 2.87
CA ASP A 71 -3.75 4.46 4.04
C ASP A 71 -2.61 3.45 3.98
N ASN A 72 -2.88 2.27 3.44
CA ASN A 72 -1.88 1.23 3.31
C ASN A 72 -2.28 0.24 2.22
N ILE A 73 -1.40 -0.74 1.98
CA ILE A 73 -1.62 -1.80 0.98
C ILE A 73 -1.54 -3.15 1.69
N ARG A 74 -2.51 -4.02 1.43
CA ARG A 74 -2.49 -5.39 1.93
C ARG A 74 -2.14 -6.35 0.80
N ILE A 75 -1.24 -7.28 1.09
CA ILE A 75 -0.88 -8.39 0.18
C ILE A 75 -1.04 -9.67 0.98
N GLY A 76 -2.01 -10.51 0.59
CA GLY A 76 -2.34 -11.69 1.38
C GLY A 76 -2.81 -11.31 2.78
N ASP A 77 -2.12 -11.79 3.81
CA ASP A 77 -2.39 -11.50 5.22
C ASP A 77 -1.46 -10.43 5.81
N LYS A 78 -0.59 -9.83 5.01
CA LYS A 78 0.37 -8.83 5.46
C LYS A 78 -0.02 -7.43 5.00
N VAL A 79 0.22 -6.47 5.86
CA VAL A 79 -0.05 -5.06 5.59
C VAL A 79 1.27 -4.32 5.42
N TYR A 80 1.33 -3.47 4.40
CA TYR A 80 2.51 -2.69 4.05
C TYR A 80 2.17 -1.21 4.04
N ARG A 81 3.10 -0.38 4.51
CA ARG A 81 3.01 1.07 4.35
C ARG A 81 3.73 1.47 3.07
N VAL A 82 3.29 2.53 2.44
CA VAL A 82 3.94 3.09 1.25
C VAL A 82 5.00 4.09 1.70
N ASP A 83 6.25 3.82 1.33
CA ASP A 83 7.38 4.69 1.66
C ASP A 83 7.70 5.66 0.52
N ARG A 84 7.45 5.23 -0.72
CA ARG A 84 7.65 6.06 -1.90
C ARG A 84 6.72 5.65 -3.03
N THR A 85 6.19 6.60 -3.74
CA THR A 85 5.38 6.39 -4.94
C THR A 85 6.04 7.06 -6.13
N ARG A 86 6.08 6.37 -7.26
CA ARG A 86 6.59 6.92 -8.51
C ARG A 86 5.56 6.71 -9.61
N ARG A 87 5.08 7.80 -10.19
CA ARG A 87 4.21 7.75 -11.37
C ARG A 87 5.04 7.75 -12.62
N LEU A 88 4.90 6.70 -13.40
CA LEU A 88 5.45 6.59 -14.73
C LEU A 88 4.39 7.06 -15.73
N ARG A 89 4.71 7.04 -17.01
CA ARG A 89 3.80 7.57 -18.03
C ARG A 89 2.40 6.92 -17.97
N VAL A 90 2.36 5.59 -17.83
CA VAL A 90 1.13 4.80 -17.75
C VAL A 90 1.05 4.01 -16.45
N LYS A 91 2.19 3.50 -16.00
CA LYS A 91 2.31 2.64 -14.82
C LYS A 91 2.56 3.47 -13.56
N GLN A 92 2.39 2.84 -12.42
CA GLN A 92 2.74 3.44 -11.13
C GLN A 92 3.46 2.40 -10.29
N SER A 93 4.54 2.81 -9.64
CA SER A 93 5.32 1.95 -8.75
C SER A 93 5.26 2.46 -7.32
N PHE A 94 5.21 1.53 -6.37
CA PHE A 94 5.20 1.81 -4.95
C PHE A 94 6.34 1.05 -4.29
N ILE A 95 7.12 1.73 -3.47
CA ILE A 95 8.08 1.06 -2.60
C ILE A 95 7.45 1.02 -1.22
N VAL A 96 7.25 -0.20 -0.72
CA VAL A 96 6.51 -0.45 0.51
C VAL A 96 7.35 -1.23 1.49
N SER A 97 7.05 -1.11 2.76
CA SER A 97 7.66 -1.91 3.81
C SER A 97 6.59 -2.49 4.73
N GLU A 98 6.86 -3.68 5.26
CA GLU A 98 5.90 -4.37 6.12
C GLU A 98 5.67 -3.59 7.42
N VAL A 99 4.39 -3.44 7.77
CA VAL A 99 3.98 -2.83 9.03
C VAL A 99 4.13 -3.87 10.13
N GLN A 100 4.90 -3.54 11.15
CA GLN A 100 5.12 -4.41 12.29
C GLN A 100 4.35 -3.94 13.51
#